data_1f48022cd70d4e87cfd5e00f4a9c8326
#
_entry.id   1f48022cd70d4e87cfd5e00f4a9c8326
#
_cell.length_a   1.000
_cell.length_b   1.000
_cell.length_c   1.000
_cell.angle_alpha   90.00
_cell.angle_beta   90.00
_cell.angle_gamma   90.00
#
_symmetry.space_group_name_H-M   'P 1'
#
loop_
_entity.id
_entity.type
_entity.pdbx_description
1 polymer ?
#
loop_
_entity_poly.entity_id
_entity_poly.type
_entity_poly.pdbx_seq_one_letter_code
_entity_poly.pdbx_strand_id
1 'polypeptide(L)'
;MMPDDEERFGPILATLRRTVALLRDAGIPFVVGGSLAAWARGGPEVTSDLDIMLRPCDAERALEVLVEAGMTPERPPEEWLVKAWDGDVLVDLIFQTVEGEVTDAVIAAGEDLTVMSMAMNVMRLEDMFALRLQTLNEHHLEYAGLLKMARALREQVDWDAVRERVRHTPYGMAFFTILEGLEVLPPAGNAGGNGDDGDRVAVRPVDGPHSGAVLGPDSDAAEH
;
A
#
# COMPACT_ATOMS: atom_id res chain seq x y z
N MET A 1 0.58 -13.03 16.44
CA MET A 1 -0.21 -11.83 16.70
C MET A 1 0.04 -11.41 18.14
N MET A 2 0.59 -10.21 18.35
CA MET A 2 0.87 -9.70 19.72
C MET A 2 -0.42 -9.11 20.30
N PRO A 3 -0.64 -9.14 21.62
CA PRO A 3 -1.86 -8.61 22.23
C PRO A 3 -2.18 -7.15 21.86
N ASP A 4 -1.16 -6.33 21.64
CA ASP A 4 -1.29 -4.92 21.18
C ASP A 4 -1.88 -4.78 19.78
N ASP A 5 -1.71 -5.78 18.91
CA ASP A 5 -2.18 -5.71 17.51
C ASP A 5 -3.71 -5.92 17.44
N GLU A 6 -4.28 -6.83 18.25
CA GLU A 6 -5.74 -7.01 18.31
C GLU A 6 -6.48 -5.80 18.89
N GLU A 7 -5.88 -5.11 19.88
CA GLU A 7 -6.47 -3.90 20.46
C GLU A 7 -6.49 -2.72 19.47
N ARG A 8 -5.51 -2.61 18.58
CA ARG A 8 -5.43 -1.54 17.58
C ARG A 8 -6.24 -1.83 16.32
N PHE A 9 -6.28 -3.08 15.90
CA PHE A 9 -6.95 -3.47 14.66
C PHE A 9 -8.48 -3.63 14.82
N GLY A 10 -8.96 -3.96 15.99
CA GLY A 10 -10.39 -4.09 16.31
C GLY A 10 -11.23 -2.85 15.95
N PRO A 11 -10.83 -1.64 16.37
CA PRO A 11 -11.52 -0.40 16.00
C PRO A 11 -11.58 -0.18 14.48
N ILE A 12 -10.48 -0.41 13.76
CA ILE A 12 -10.41 -0.26 12.28
C ILE A 12 -11.45 -1.18 11.61
N LEU A 13 -11.54 -2.43 12.05
CA LEU A 13 -12.51 -3.37 11.49
C LEU A 13 -13.96 -3.02 11.86
N ALA A 14 -14.19 -2.48 13.05
CA ALA A 14 -15.52 -2.01 13.45
C ALA A 14 -15.96 -0.83 12.59
N THR A 15 -15.08 0.16 12.40
CA THR A 15 -15.32 1.31 11.52
C THR A 15 -15.52 0.89 10.08
N LEU A 16 -14.71 -0.05 9.56
CA LEU A 16 -14.90 -0.60 8.22
C LEU A 16 -16.31 -1.18 8.04
N ARG A 17 -16.73 -2.06 8.96
CA ARG A 17 -18.07 -2.67 8.89
C ARG A 17 -19.17 -1.63 8.88
N ARG A 18 -19.04 -0.63 9.75
CA ARG A 18 -19.99 0.46 9.87
C ARG A 18 -20.05 1.29 8.60
N THR A 19 -18.90 1.71 8.08
CA THR A 19 -18.78 2.51 6.85
C THR A 19 -19.38 1.76 5.65
N VAL A 20 -19.00 0.50 5.45
CA VAL A 20 -19.50 -0.33 4.33
C VAL A 20 -21.02 -0.52 4.41
N ALA A 21 -21.56 -0.76 5.61
CA ALA A 21 -23.00 -0.91 5.80
C ALA A 21 -23.76 0.39 5.48
N LEU A 22 -23.28 1.53 6.01
CA LEU A 22 -23.90 2.83 5.81
C LEU A 22 -23.91 3.27 4.33
N LEU A 23 -22.78 3.13 3.64
CA LEU A 23 -22.70 3.50 2.22
C LEU A 23 -23.55 2.58 1.34
N ARG A 24 -23.61 1.28 1.65
CA ARG A 24 -24.46 0.33 0.96
C ARG A 24 -25.94 0.64 1.15
N ASP A 25 -26.36 0.90 2.39
CA ASP A 25 -27.77 1.24 2.72
C ASP A 25 -28.21 2.54 2.06
N ALA A 26 -27.27 3.48 1.89
CA ALA A 26 -27.48 4.73 1.16
C ALA A 26 -27.46 4.55 -0.38
N GLY A 27 -27.14 3.35 -0.89
CA GLY A 27 -27.03 3.04 -2.32
C GLY A 27 -25.87 3.78 -3.02
N ILE A 28 -24.81 4.08 -2.29
CA ILE A 28 -23.60 4.74 -2.82
C ILE A 28 -22.62 3.67 -3.30
N PRO A 29 -22.27 3.65 -4.61
CA PRO A 29 -21.27 2.73 -5.12
C PRO A 29 -19.87 3.13 -4.63
N PHE A 30 -19.08 2.14 -4.20
CA PHE A 30 -17.70 2.36 -3.75
C PHE A 30 -16.85 1.11 -3.95
N VAL A 31 -15.53 1.27 -3.84
CA VAL A 31 -14.55 0.18 -3.75
C VAL A 31 -13.59 0.47 -2.58
N VAL A 32 -13.29 -0.57 -1.81
CA VAL A 32 -12.36 -0.49 -0.69
C VAL A 32 -10.94 -0.62 -1.23
N GLY A 33 -10.09 0.36 -0.93
CA GLY A 33 -8.73 0.48 -1.45
C GLY A 33 -7.64 0.31 -0.41
N GLY A 34 -6.48 0.87 -0.73
CA GLY A 34 -5.36 1.04 0.17
C GLY A 34 -4.79 -0.24 0.79
N SER A 35 -4.28 -0.11 1.99
CA SER A 35 -3.69 -1.22 2.76
C SER A 35 -4.72 -2.30 3.10
N LEU A 36 -6.00 -1.94 3.19
CA LEU A 36 -7.08 -2.88 3.46
C LEU A 36 -7.32 -3.84 2.28
N ALA A 37 -7.14 -3.38 1.05
CA ALA A 37 -7.23 -4.24 -0.13
C ALA A 37 -6.15 -5.34 -0.13
N ALA A 38 -4.95 -5.03 0.36
CA ALA A 38 -3.88 -6.00 0.58
C ALA A 38 -4.22 -6.96 1.73
N TRP A 39 -4.66 -6.43 2.86
CA TRP A 39 -5.01 -7.24 4.03
C TRP A 39 -6.15 -8.22 3.76
N ALA A 40 -7.17 -7.80 3.01
CA ALA A 40 -8.30 -8.65 2.62
C ALA A 40 -7.89 -9.92 1.85
N ARG A 41 -6.66 -9.95 1.31
CA ARG A 41 -6.06 -11.06 0.56
C ARG A 41 -4.88 -11.73 1.28
N GLY A 42 -4.75 -11.51 2.59
CA GLY A 42 -3.69 -12.10 3.42
C GLY A 42 -2.40 -11.28 3.46
N GLY A 43 -2.44 -10.03 3.05
CA GLY A 43 -1.36 -9.06 3.24
C GLY A 43 -1.19 -8.65 4.71
N PRO A 44 -0.20 -7.79 5.00
CA PRO A 44 0.05 -7.31 6.36
C PRO A 44 -1.13 -6.50 6.90
N GLU A 45 -1.21 -6.41 8.23
CA GLU A 45 -2.25 -5.66 8.93
C GLU A 45 -2.28 -4.18 8.53
N VAL A 46 -3.49 -3.64 8.49
CA VAL A 46 -3.76 -2.21 8.27
C VAL A 46 -3.39 -1.43 9.52
N THR A 47 -2.69 -0.32 9.38
CA THR A 47 -2.11 0.40 10.51
C THR A 47 -2.77 1.73 10.83
N SER A 48 -3.58 2.30 9.93
CA SER A 48 -4.09 3.67 10.13
C SER A 48 -5.49 3.92 9.58
N ASP A 49 -5.65 3.92 8.27
CA ASP A 49 -6.74 4.61 7.59
C ASP A 49 -7.54 3.62 6.73
N LEU A 50 -8.80 3.93 6.53
CA LEU A 50 -9.68 3.21 5.61
C LEU A 50 -9.82 4.02 4.32
N ASP A 51 -9.23 3.54 3.24
CA ASP A 51 -9.37 4.15 1.91
C ASP A 51 -10.64 3.63 1.23
N ILE A 52 -11.64 4.49 1.06
CA ILE A 52 -12.88 4.22 0.34
C ILE A 52 -12.89 5.07 -0.91
N MET A 53 -12.85 4.44 -2.07
CA MET A 53 -12.93 5.14 -3.35
C MET A 53 -14.36 5.16 -3.87
N LEU A 54 -14.82 6.34 -4.28
CA LEU A 54 -16.18 6.59 -4.78
C LEU A 54 -16.17 7.73 -5.81
N ARG A 55 -17.26 7.90 -6.53
CA ARG A 55 -17.33 8.94 -7.58
C ARG A 55 -17.36 10.33 -6.96
N PRO A 56 -16.84 11.37 -7.66
CA PRO A 56 -16.89 12.74 -7.17
C PRO A 56 -18.32 13.21 -6.83
N CYS A 57 -19.32 12.83 -7.63
CA CYS A 57 -20.71 13.19 -7.39
C CYS A 57 -21.33 12.57 -6.13
N ASP A 58 -20.74 11.52 -5.58
CA ASP A 58 -21.22 10.82 -4.38
C ASP A 58 -20.47 11.24 -3.11
N ALA A 59 -19.37 11.97 -3.22
CA ALA A 59 -18.46 12.26 -2.10
C ALA A 59 -19.14 13.03 -0.94
N GLU A 60 -19.84 14.10 -1.25
CA GLU A 60 -20.53 14.88 -0.22
C GLU A 60 -21.67 14.09 0.42
N ARG A 61 -22.45 13.35 -0.37
CA ARG A 61 -23.51 12.51 0.16
C ARG A 61 -22.97 11.39 1.05
N ALA A 62 -21.84 10.79 0.66
CA ALA A 62 -21.17 9.77 1.47
C ALA A 62 -20.72 10.36 2.82
N LEU A 63 -20.10 11.54 2.80
CA LEU A 63 -19.70 12.24 4.03
C LEU A 63 -20.91 12.55 4.92
N GLU A 64 -22.00 13.07 4.36
CA GLU A 64 -23.23 13.35 5.11
C GLU A 64 -23.79 12.09 5.79
N VAL A 65 -23.84 10.96 5.09
CA VAL A 65 -24.30 9.66 5.64
C VAL A 65 -23.45 9.23 6.83
N LEU A 66 -22.12 9.36 6.74
CA LEU A 66 -21.22 9.02 7.84
C LEU A 66 -21.35 9.97 9.03
N VAL A 67 -21.56 11.27 8.77
CA VAL A 67 -21.79 12.29 9.80
C VAL A 67 -23.13 12.08 10.53
N GLU A 68 -24.20 11.79 9.81
CA GLU A 68 -25.50 11.45 10.40
C GLU A 68 -25.41 10.21 11.31
N ALA A 69 -24.50 9.29 11.00
CA ALA A 69 -24.19 8.14 11.84
C ALA A 69 -23.26 8.47 13.02
N GLY A 70 -22.83 9.73 13.20
CA GLY A 70 -22.05 10.21 14.34
C GLY A 70 -20.54 10.30 14.12
N MET A 71 -20.05 10.16 12.88
CA MET A 71 -18.65 10.41 12.55
C MET A 71 -18.39 11.92 12.46
N THR A 72 -17.15 12.35 12.70
CA THR A 72 -16.74 13.76 12.64
C THR A 72 -16.17 14.07 11.25
N PRO A 73 -16.73 15.05 10.50
CA PRO A 73 -16.23 15.37 9.16
C PRO A 73 -14.93 16.19 9.21
N GLU A 74 -14.07 15.98 8.24
CA GLU A 74 -12.91 16.82 7.97
C GLU A 74 -12.82 17.09 6.47
N ARG A 75 -12.62 18.36 6.09
CA ARG A 75 -12.35 18.79 4.72
C ARG A 75 -10.92 19.31 4.66
N PRO A 76 -9.97 18.47 4.26
CA PRO A 76 -8.59 18.87 4.14
C PRO A 76 -8.40 19.84 2.95
N PRO A 77 -7.28 20.54 2.85
CA PRO A 77 -6.99 21.42 1.72
C PRO A 77 -6.82 20.67 0.37
N GLU A 78 -6.63 19.38 0.41
CA GLU A 78 -6.58 18.50 -0.77
C GLU A 78 -7.96 18.39 -1.42
N GLU A 79 -8.03 18.68 -2.72
CA GLU A 79 -9.28 18.72 -3.48
C GLU A 79 -9.69 17.35 -4.06
N TRP A 80 -9.07 16.25 -3.63
CA TRP A 80 -9.29 14.91 -4.18
C TRP A 80 -9.91 13.90 -3.19
N LEU A 81 -10.16 14.32 -1.94
CA LEU A 81 -10.83 13.52 -0.92
C LEU A 81 -11.56 14.38 0.10
N VAL A 82 -12.47 13.78 0.82
CA VAL A 82 -13.01 14.26 2.10
C VAL A 82 -12.84 13.18 3.15
N LYS A 83 -12.87 13.54 4.43
CA LYS A 83 -12.53 12.66 5.54
C LYS A 83 -13.64 12.57 6.56
N ALA A 84 -13.76 11.40 7.20
CA ALA A 84 -14.63 11.21 8.37
C ALA A 84 -13.86 10.46 9.46
N TRP A 85 -14.02 10.86 10.73
CA TRP A 85 -13.41 10.23 11.87
C TRP A 85 -14.46 9.44 12.68
N ASP A 86 -14.22 8.16 12.90
CA ASP A 86 -14.98 7.31 13.82
C ASP A 86 -14.11 7.04 15.06
N GLY A 87 -14.21 7.92 16.05
CA GLY A 87 -13.25 7.98 17.15
C GLY A 87 -11.86 8.35 16.64
N ASP A 88 -10.89 7.44 16.81
CA ASP A 88 -9.52 7.62 16.37
C ASP A 88 -9.22 6.97 15.00
N VAL A 89 -10.23 6.39 14.34
CA VAL A 89 -10.09 5.77 13.02
C VAL A 89 -10.48 6.75 11.93
N LEU A 90 -9.57 6.95 10.98
CA LEU A 90 -9.79 7.80 9.82
C LEU A 90 -10.42 7.00 8.67
N VAL A 91 -11.43 7.59 8.04
CA VAL A 91 -12.03 7.12 6.80
C VAL A 91 -11.78 8.18 5.72
N ASP A 92 -10.96 7.85 4.75
CA ASP A 92 -10.69 8.67 3.58
C ASP A 92 -11.67 8.31 2.46
N LEU A 93 -12.51 9.29 2.08
CA LEU A 93 -13.44 9.19 0.95
C LEU A 93 -12.77 9.80 -0.27
N ILE A 94 -12.09 8.97 -1.05
CA ILE A 94 -11.24 9.36 -2.18
C ILE A 94 -12.07 9.35 -3.47
N PHE A 95 -12.13 10.47 -4.17
CA PHE A 95 -12.86 10.59 -5.43
C PHE A 95 -11.99 10.95 -6.62
N GLN A 96 -10.70 11.21 -6.41
CA GLN A 96 -9.72 11.40 -7.46
C GLN A 96 -8.39 10.78 -7.07
N THR A 97 -7.70 10.17 -8.02
CA THR A 97 -6.38 9.55 -7.86
C THR A 97 -5.38 10.20 -8.82
N VAL A 98 -4.14 9.76 -8.79
CA VAL A 98 -3.11 10.16 -9.76
C VAL A 98 -3.44 9.77 -11.21
N GLU A 99 -4.35 8.81 -11.40
CA GLU A 99 -4.83 8.37 -12.72
C GLU A 99 -6.11 9.09 -13.16
N GLY A 100 -6.67 9.98 -12.34
CA GLY A 100 -7.87 10.73 -12.62
C GLY A 100 -9.01 10.49 -11.64
N GLU A 101 -10.21 10.94 -11.99
CA GLU A 101 -11.41 10.76 -11.18
C GLU A 101 -11.80 9.30 -11.05
N VAL A 102 -12.35 8.94 -9.89
CA VAL A 102 -12.94 7.62 -9.65
C VAL A 102 -14.26 7.53 -10.40
N THR A 103 -14.31 6.63 -11.38
CA THR A 103 -15.49 6.40 -12.24
C THR A 103 -16.21 5.12 -11.89
N ASP A 104 -17.41 4.91 -12.47
CA ASP A 104 -18.10 3.62 -12.38
C ASP A 104 -17.23 2.45 -12.88
N ALA A 105 -16.37 2.68 -13.87
CA ALA A 105 -15.44 1.66 -14.36
C ALA A 105 -14.38 1.27 -13.32
N VAL A 106 -13.84 2.24 -12.59
CA VAL A 106 -12.89 1.99 -11.49
C VAL A 106 -13.55 1.18 -10.38
N ILE A 107 -14.77 1.55 -9.99
CA ILE A 107 -15.52 0.82 -8.96
C ILE A 107 -15.86 -0.61 -9.43
N ALA A 108 -16.32 -0.76 -10.68
CA ALA A 108 -16.69 -2.06 -11.25
C ALA A 108 -15.48 -2.99 -11.51
N ALA A 109 -14.26 -2.44 -11.59
CA ALA A 109 -13.03 -3.23 -11.72
C ALA A 109 -12.62 -3.93 -10.41
N GLY A 110 -13.21 -3.55 -9.28
CA GLY A 110 -12.99 -4.23 -8.00
C GLY A 110 -13.53 -5.65 -7.99
N GLU A 111 -13.16 -6.40 -6.98
CA GLU A 111 -13.54 -7.80 -6.77
C GLU A 111 -14.42 -7.93 -5.53
N ASP A 112 -15.53 -8.67 -5.64
CA ASP A 112 -16.37 -8.98 -4.49
C ASP A 112 -15.69 -10.01 -3.59
N LEU A 113 -15.22 -9.56 -2.42
CA LEU A 113 -14.61 -10.41 -1.41
C LEU A 113 -15.48 -10.49 -0.16
N THR A 114 -15.42 -11.65 0.51
CA THR A 114 -16.01 -11.80 1.84
C THR A 114 -14.92 -11.59 2.88
N VAL A 115 -14.95 -10.44 3.53
CA VAL A 115 -14.02 -10.05 4.59
C VAL A 115 -14.76 -10.06 5.91
N MET A 116 -14.34 -10.87 6.88
CA MET A 116 -14.99 -11.02 8.19
C MET A 116 -16.51 -11.22 8.11
N SER A 117 -16.95 -12.11 7.24
CA SER A 117 -18.35 -12.45 6.98
C SER A 117 -19.18 -11.31 6.34
N MET A 118 -18.55 -10.27 5.82
CA MET A 118 -19.21 -9.20 5.10
C MET A 118 -18.68 -9.15 3.66
N ALA A 119 -19.60 -9.26 2.69
CA ALA A 119 -19.26 -9.07 1.29
C ALA A 119 -18.97 -7.58 1.03
N MET A 120 -17.90 -7.26 0.34
CA MET A 120 -17.56 -5.90 -0.07
C MET A 120 -16.78 -5.91 -1.37
N ASN A 121 -16.94 -4.84 -2.16
CA ASN A 121 -16.14 -4.63 -3.35
C ASN A 121 -14.76 -4.10 -2.96
N VAL A 122 -13.69 -4.83 -3.31
CA VAL A 122 -12.31 -4.55 -2.91
C VAL A 122 -11.47 -4.32 -4.17
N MET A 123 -10.68 -3.27 -4.17
CA MET A 123 -9.76 -2.92 -5.25
C MET A 123 -8.82 -4.08 -5.57
N ARG A 124 -8.54 -4.29 -6.86
CA ARG A 124 -7.56 -5.28 -7.30
C ARG A 124 -6.16 -4.90 -6.81
N LEU A 125 -5.33 -5.90 -6.58
CA LEU A 125 -3.97 -5.67 -6.09
C LEU A 125 -3.11 -4.88 -7.08
N GLU A 126 -3.27 -5.13 -8.38
CA GLU A 126 -2.57 -4.40 -9.43
C GLU A 126 -2.89 -2.90 -9.38
N ASP A 127 -4.17 -2.54 -9.16
CA ASP A 127 -4.61 -1.15 -9.06
C ASP A 127 -4.04 -0.50 -7.79
N MET A 128 -4.09 -1.19 -6.66
CA MET A 128 -3.55 -0.72 -5.39
C MET A 128 -2.03 -0.48 -5.48
N PHE A 129 -1.27 -1.44 -6.03
CA PHE A 129 0.19 -1.27 -6.17
C PHE A 129 0.53 -0.17 -7.16
N ALA A 130 -0.14 -0.11 -8.32
CA ALA A 130 0.13 0.90 -9.33
C ALA A 130 -0.13 2.31 -8.80
N LEU A 131 -1.27 2.55 -8.15
CA LEU A 131 -1.60 3.85 -7.56
C LEU A 131 -0.57 4.26 -6.49
N ARG A 132 -0.24 3.35 -5.56
CA ARG A 132 0.75 3.65 -4.51
C ARG A 132 2.15 3.92 -5.06
N LEU A 133 2.59 3.19 -6.08
CA LEU A 133 3.89 3.42 -6.71
C LEU A 133 3.94 4.74 -7.49
N GLN A 134 2.82 5.18 -8.04
CA GLN A 134 2.72 6.45 -8.76
C GLN A 134 2.67 7.67 -7.84
N THR A 135 2.26 7.52 -6.58
CA THR A 135 2.29 8.61 -5.58
C THR A 135 3.66 8.84 -4.95
N LEU A 136 4.62 7.92 -5.14
CA LEU A 136 5.98 8.09 -4.64
C LEU A 136 6.67 9.28 -5.31
N ASN A 137 7.41 10.03 -4.51
CA ASN A 137 8.20 11.17 -4.96
C ASN A 137 9.45 11.31 -4.10
N GLU A 138 10.33 12.25 -4.42
CA GLU A 138 11.64 12.43 -3.73
C GLU A 138 11.53 12.73 -2.22
N HIS A 139 10.38 13.25 -1.78
CA HIS A 139 10.12 13.57 -0.38
C HIS A 139 9.33 12.49 0.34
N HIS A 140 8.77 11.52 -0.41
CA HIS A 140 7.94 10.46 0.13
C HIS A 140 8.23 9.13 -0.56
N LEU A 141 9.21 8.39 -0.03
CA LEU A 141 9.72 7.11 -0.55
C LEU A 141 9.40 5.95 0.41
N GLU A 142 8.11 5.71 0.66
CA GLU A 142 7.68 4.65 1.57
C GLU A 142 7.68 3.26 0.87
N TYR A 143 8.87 2.70 0.67
CA TYR A 143 9.01 1.35 0.11
C TYR A 143 8.81 0.23 1.12
N ALA A 144 9.01 0.47 2.42
CA ALA A 144 9.01 -0.60 3.42
C ALA A 144 7.65 -1.31 3.47
N GLY A 145 6.56 -0.55 3.53
CA GLY A 145 5.20 -1.08 3.50
C GLY A 145 4.89 -1.81 2.18
N LEU A 146 5.27 -1.22 1.04
CA LEU A 146 5.09 -1.82 -0.28
C LEU A 146 5.85 -3.14 -0.43
N LEU A 147 7.10 -3.21 0.05
CA LEU A 147 7.91 -4.44 0.01
C LEU A 147 7.31 -5.54 0.90
N LYS A 148 6.78 -5.17 2.06
CA LYS A 148 6.11 -6.11 2.96
C LYS A 148 4.86 -6.70 2.31
N MET A 149 4.04 -5.87 1.67
CA MET A 149 2.87 -6.30 0.91
C MET A 149 3.26 -7.16 -0.30
N ALA A 150 4.26 -6.74 -1.08
CA ALA A 150 4.72 -7.47 -2.25
C ALA A 150 5.21 -8.88 -1.90
N ARG A 151 5.96 -9.05 -0.80
CA ARG A 151 6.39 -10.37 -0.33
C ARG A 151 5.23 -11.27 0.07
N ALA A 152 4.23 -10.71 0.75
CA ALA A 152 3.08 -11.48 1.23
C ALA A 152 2.14 -11.90 0.09
N LEU A 153 2.03 -11.08 -0.97
CA LEU A 153 1.01 -11.21 -2.02
C LEU A 153 1.58 -11.52 -3.41
N ARG A 154 2.88 -11.80 -3.50
CA ARG A 154 3.60 -11.91 -4.78
C ARG A 154 2.96 -12.84 -5.80
N GLU A 155 2.35 -13.94 -5.34
CA GLU A 155 1.72 -14.95 -6.20
C GLU A 155 0.30 -14.56 -6.66
N GLN A 156 -0.25 -13.47 -6.10
CA GLN A 156 -1.62 -13.02 -6.37
C GLN A 156 -1.66 -11.78 -7.28
N VAL A 157 -0.50 -11.20 -7.60
CA VAL A 157 -0.39 -9.95 -8.36
C VAL A 157 0.15 -10.23 -9.76
N ASP A 158 -0.50 -9.69 -10.77
CA ASP A 158 0.08 -9.56 -12.12
C ASP A 158 1.11 -8.42 -12.12
N TRP A 159 2.36 -8.79 -11.83
CA TRP A 159 3.46 -7.82 -11.72
C TRP A 159 3.84 -7.19 -13.06
N ASP A 160 3.57 -7.86 -14.18
CA ASP A 160 3.82 -7.29 -15.52
C ASP A 160 2.83 -6.16 -15.80
N ALA A 161 1.57 -6.33 -15.44
CA ALA A 161 0.56 -5.27 -15.51
C ALA A 161 0.91 -4.07 -14.62
N VAL A 162 1.38 -4.30 -13.38
CA VAL A 162 1.83 -3.22 -12.49
C VAL A 162 3.05 -2.50 -13.06
N ARG A 163 4.05 -3.24 -13.55
CA ARG A 163 5.28 -2.70 -14.14
C ARG A 163 4.97 -1.78 -15.33
N GLU A 164 4.09 -2.21 -16.23
CA GLU A 164 3.72 -1.41 -17.38
C GLU A 164 3.06 -0.08 -16.97
N ARG A 165 2.19 -0.10 -15.98
CA ARG A 165 1.51 1.12 -15.48
C ARG A 165 2.46 2.13 -14.82
N VAL A 166 3.53 1.66 -14.16
CA VAL A 166 4.46 2.53 -13.44
C VAL A 166 5.78 2.79 -14.18
N ARG A 167 5.95 2.28 -15.39
CA ARG A 167 7.19 2.39 -16.20
C ARG A 167 7.64 3.83 -16.45
N HIS A 168 6.73 4.80 -16.36
CA HIS A 168 6.99 6.22 -16.56
C HIS A 168 7.49 6.93 -15.29
N THR A 169 7.48 6.26 -14.12
CA THR A 169 7.95 6.83 -12.86
C THR A 169 9.30 6.23 -12.45
N PRO A 170 10.31 7.06 -12.11
CA PRO A 170 11.60 6.54 -11.66
C PRO A 170 11.49 5.74 -10.36
N TYR A 171 10.57 6.12 -9.49
CA TYR A 171 10.34 5.46 -8.21
C TYR A 171 9.68 4.09 -8.38
N GLY A 172 8.71 3.97 -9.30
CA GLY A 172 8.11 2.68 -9.67
C GLY A 172 9.15 1.72 -10.25
N MET A 173 10.00 2.21 -11.16
CA MET A 173 11.09 1.41 -11.73
C MET A 173 12.10 0.97 -10.68
N ALA A 174 12.49 1.86 -9.75
CA ALA A 174 13.37 1.53 -8.64
C ALA A 174 12.79 0.45 -7.72
N PHE A 175 11.48 0.48 -7.47
CA PHE A 175 10.79 -0.55 -6.69
C PHE A 175 10.97 -1.94 -7.29
N PHE A 176 10.80 -2.10 -8.60
CA PHE A 176 11.01 -3.37 -9.28
C PHE A 176 12.46 -3.83 -9.21
N THR A 177 13.43 -2.92 -9.35
CA THR A 177 14.85 -3.23 -9.16
C THR A 177 15.13 -3.78 -7.75
N ILE A 178 14.47 -3.22 -6.73
CA ILE A 178 14.59 -3.70 -5.35
C ILE A 178 13.94 -5.09 -5.21
N LEU A 179 12.74 -5.32 -5.78
CA LEU A 179 12.08 -6.63 -5.72
C LEU A 179 12.91 -7.74 -6.36
N GLU A 180 13.53 -7.46 -7.50
CA GLU A 180 14.44 -8.38 -8.20
C GLU A 180 15.72 -8.63 -7.40
N GLY A 181 16.35 -7.57 -6.88
CA GLY A 181 17.54 -7.67 -6.07
C GLY A 181 17.34 -8.40 -4.73
N LEU A 182 16.11 -8.39 -4.21
CA LEU A 182 15.71 -9.15 -3.02
C LEU A 182 15.13 -10.53 -3.32
N GLU A 183 15.16 -10.96 -4.58
CA GLU A 183 14.61 -12.25 -5.06
C GLU A 183 13.11 -12.44 -4.72
N VAL A 184 12.37 -11.33 -4.59
CA VAL A 184 10.91 -11.37 -4.42
C VAL A 184 10.24 -11.67 -5.76
N LEU A 185 10.78 -11.10 -6.85
CA LEU A 185 10.38 -11.37 -8.23
C LEU A 185 11.59 -11.83 -9.05
N PRO A 186 11.38 -12.64 -10.10
CA PRO A 186 12.44 -12.96 -11.04
C PRO A 186 12.86 -11.70 -11.81
N PRO A 187 14.11 -11.62 -12.29
CA PRO A 187 14.57 -10.54 -13.16
C PRO A 187 13.69 -10.40 -14.41
N ALA A 188 13.41 -9.15 -14.81
CA ALA A 188 12.67 -8.87 -16.04
C ALA A 188 13.42 -9.49 -17.25
N GLY A 189 12.76 -10.40 -17.97
CA GLY A 189 13.32 -11.08 -19.15
C GLY A 189 13.40 -12.60 -19.06
N ASN A 190 13.07 -13.23 -17.93
CA ASN A 190 13.15 -14.69 -17.76
C ASN A 190 11.78 -15.41 -17.73
N ALA A 191 10.71 -14.74 -18.13
CA ALA A 191 9.40 -15.37 -18.32
C ALA A 191 9.31 -15.98 -19.72
N GLY A 192 9.99 -17.12 -19.97
CA GLY A 192 9.87 -17.85 -21.23
C GLY A 192 11.17 -18.51 -21.69
N GLY A 193 11.68 -19.45 -20.92
CA GLY A 193 12.82 -20.26 -21.35
C GLY A 193 12.87 -21.55 -20.56
N ASN A 194 12.19 -22.56 -21.10
CA ASN A 194 12.39 -23.94 -20.69
C ASN A 194 13.81 -24.35 -21.09
N GLY A 195 14.64 -24.71 -20.15
CA GLY A 195 15.79 -25.61 -20.23
C GLY A 195 16.89 -25.27 -21.24
N ASP A 196 17.97 -24.68 -20.79
CA ASP A 196 19.30 -25.22 -21.09
C ASP A 196 20.27 -24.86 -19.96
N ASP A 197 20.92 -25.91 -19.48
CA ASP A 197 21.90 -25.90 -18.41
C ASP A 197 23.23 -25.41 -19.00
N GLY A 198 23.91 -24.45 -18.37
CA GLY A 198 25.28 -24.18 -18.72
C GLY A 198 25.75 -22.74 -18.60
N ASP A 199 26.34 -22.46 -17.52
CA ASP A 199 27.39 -21.50 -17.19
C ASP A 199 27.05 -20.54 -16.06
N ARG A 200 27.13 -21.06 -14.85
CA ARG A 200 27.21 -20.22 -13.64
C ARG A 200 28.58 -19.58 -13.58
N VAL A 201 28.68 -18.35 -14.03
CA VAL A 201 29.80 -17.48 -13.65
C VAL A 201 29.70 -17.18 -12.15
N ALA A 202 30.55 -17.84 -11.39
CA ALA A 202 30.70 -17.60 -9.96
C ALA A 202 31.21 -16.16 -9.73
N VAL A 203 30.35 -15.30 -9.20
CA VAL A 203 30.77 -14.02 -8.65
C VAL A 203 31.54 -14.29 -7.36
N ARG A 204 32.87 -14.06 -7.39
CA ARG A 204 33.72 -14.16 -6.21
C ARG A 204 33.37 -13.05 -5.22
N PRO A 205 33.32 -13.34 -3.90
CA PRO A 205 33.23 -12.32 -2.89
C PRO A 205 34.46 -11.41 -2.95
N VAL A 206 34.27 -10.12 -2.90
CA VAL A 206 35.38 -9.14 -2.80
C VAL A 206 35.82 -9.14 -1.34
N ASP A 207 36.96 -9.75 -1.06
CA ASP A 207 37.61 -9.67 0.24
C ASP A 207 38.05 -8.23 0.50
N GLY A 208 37.46 -7.60 1.51
CA GLY A 208 37.90 -6.30 2.02
C GLY A 208 39.20 -6.48 2.82
N PRO A 209 40.10 -5.51 2.77
CA PRO A 209 41.38 -5.64 3.49
C PRO A 209 41.20 -5.47 5.00
N HIS A 210 41.55 -6.53 5.73
CA HIS A 210 41.91 -6.40 7.13
C HIS A 210 43.26 -5.66 7.24
N SER A 211 43.28 -4.54 7.91
CA SER A 211 44.52 -4.04 8.51
C SER A 211 44.18 -3.40 9.84
N GLY A 212 44.54 -4.11 10.90
CA GLY A 212 44.63 -3.57 12.22
C GLY A 212 45.86 -2.68 12.39
N ALA A 213 45.71 -1.65 13.17
CA ALA A 213 46.78 -1.05 13.92
C ALA A 213 46.21 -0.44 15.18
N VAL A 214 46.48 -1.14 16.28
CA VAL A 214 46.37 -0.67 17.64
C VAL A 214 47.56 0.32 17.85
N LEU A 215 47.28 1.54 18.31
CA LEU A 215 48.23 2.31 19.09
C LEU A 215 47.48 2.96 20.26
N GLY A 216 47.97 2.65 21.44
CA GLY A 216 47.47 3.05 22.73
C GLY A 216 47.83 4.52 23.09
N PRO A 217 47.52 4.90 24.33
CA PRO A 217 47.37 6.30 24.73
C PRO A 217 48.68 6.95 25.18
N ASP A 218 48.79 8.23 24.86
CA ASP A 218 49.71 9.09 25.62
C ASP A 218 49.00 10.34 26.13
N SER A 219 49.16 10.48 27.42
CA SER A 219 48.87 11.63 28.25
C SER A 219 49.72 12.84 27.86
N ASP A 220 49.23 14.03 27.96
CA ASP A 220 49.71 15.05 28.90
C ASP A 220 49.13 16.44 28.58
N ALA A 221 48.54 16.97 29.54
CA ALA A 221 48.84 18.20 30.30
C ALA A 221 48.74 19.56 29.60
N ALA A 222 47.96 20.36 30.23
CA ALA A 222 48.21 21.73 30.73
C ALA A 222 47.88 22.95 29.88
N GLU A 223 47.05 23.77 30.50
CA GLU A 223 47.11 25.25 30.63
C GLU A 223 46.95 26.15 29.40
N HIS A 224 45.82 26.82 29.23
CA HIS A 224 45.51 28.17 29.72
C HIS A 224 44.06 28.50 29.48
#